data_bf7120301a3face1109b6208ebf0a493
#
_entry.id   bf7120301a3face1109b6208ebf0a493
#
_cell.length_a   1.000
_cell.length_b   1.000
_cell.length_c   1.000
_cell.angle_alpha   90.00
_cell.angle_beta   90.00
_cell.angle_gamma   90.00
#
_symmetry.space_group_name_H-M   'P 1'
#
loop_
_entity.id
_entity.type
_entity.pdbx_description
1 polymer ?
#
loop_
_entity_poly.entity_id
_entity_poly.type
_entity_poly.pdbx_seq_one_letter_code
_entity_poly.pdbx_strand_id
1 'polypeptide(L)'
;MAYPVFDLHCDTADRIGWATLDLDLRFTAGTDGYFPGDETHPQDFDLIEGNACAISLTKIGKTPWAQCFATFVPDEIPAVHAARFQAQIMAHMSGQAMLNHDRMVNVRSASDIRPALKDGKVACIHTIENATFFAEDPALIEVLKSLGVLMSSLSWNAQGPLASGHDTHAGLTTAGIEALTQMEQAGMVLDVSHLNDECFDEVAARATRPFVASHSNSRTVCGVKRNLTDDQFRTIRDMGGIVGLNYCSEFLSNEATDETAA
;
A
#
# COMPACT_ATOMS: atom_id res chain seq x y z
N MET A 1 4.66 -22.83 -18.55
CA MET A 1 3.64 -21.90 -18.01
C MET A 1 4.34 -21.01 -16.99
N ALA A 2 4.17 -19.70 -17.09
CA ALA A 2 4.66 -18.79 -16.06
C ALA A 2 3.86 -18.98 -14.78
N TYR A 3 4.52 -18.95 -13.61
CA TYR A 3 3.82 -18.95 -12.33
C TYR A 3 3.05 -17.64 -12.17
N PRO A 4 1.85 -17.66 -11.59
CA PRO A 4 1.13 -16.44 -11.27
C PRO A 4 1.89 -15.66 -10.16
N VAL A 5 1.89 -14.34 -10.29
CA VAL A 5 2.44 -13.43 -9.30
C VAL A 5 1.29 -12.77 -8.55
N PHE A 6 1.42 -12.67 -7.23
CA PHE A 6 0.60 -11.83 -6.38
C PHE A 6 1.51 -10.86 -5.65
N ASP A 7 1.56 -9.65 -6.13
CA ASP A 7 2.37 -8.58 -5.57
C ASP A 7 1.50 -7.73 -4.65
N LEU A 8 1.93 -7.62 -3.40
CA LEU A 8 1.12 -7.01 -2.33
C LEU A 8 1.30 -5.50 -2.22
N HIS A 9 2.27 -4.90 -2.93
CA HIS A 9 2.51 -3.46 -2.83
C HIS A 9 3.27 -2.90 -4.01
N CYS A 10 2.83 -1.76 -4.52
CA CYS A 10 3.62 -0.86 -5.35
C CYS A 10 3.04 0.55 -5.31
N ASP A 11 3.90 1.57 -5.50
CA ASP A 11 3.57 3.00 -5.49
C ASP A 11 3.24 3.54 -6.88
N THR A 12 3.02 2.64 -7.85
CA THR A 12 2.75 3.06 -9.23
C THR A 12 1.49 3.94 -9.34
N ALA A 13 0.45 3.69 -8.51
CA ALA A 13 -0.77 4.48 -8.54
C ALA A 13 -0.50 5.96 -8.22
N ASP A 14 0.30 6.23 -7.20
CA ASP A 14 0.69 7.60 -6.82
C ASP A 14 1.53 8.25 -7.90
N ARG A 15 2.51 7.53 -8.42
CA ARG A 15 3.41 8.02 -9.45
C ARG A 15 2.67 8.47 -10.70
N ILE A 16 1.78 7.63 -11.24
CA ILE A 16 1.02 7.96 -12.45
C ILE A 16 -0.16 8.91 -12.15
N GLY A 17 -0.67 8.94 -10.93
CA GLY A 17 -1.77 9.80 -10.50
C GLY A 17 -1.34 11.20 -10.08
N TRP A 18 -0.06 11.42 -9.80
CA TRP A 18 0.44 12.68 -9.24
C TRP A 18 0.07 13.91 -10.07
N ALA A 19 0.19 13.82 -11.39
CA ALA A 19 -0.12 14.92 -12.29
C ALA A 19 -1.61 15.30 -12.29
N THR A 20 -2.49 14.41 -11.82
CA THR A 20 -3.94 14.63 -11.76
C THR A 20 -4.43 15.27 -10.47
N LEU A 21 -3.55 15.36 -9.45
CA LEU A 21 -3.88 16.00 -8.18
C LEU A 21 -4.11 17.50 -8.35
N ASP A 22 -5.02 18.03 -7.53
CA ASP A 22 -5.18 19.48 -7.40
C ASP A 22 -3.86 20.14 -6.94
N LEU A 23 -3.57 21.34 -7.42
CA LEU A 23 -2.31 22.03 -7.15
C LEU A 23 -2.05 22.20 -5.65
N ASP A 24 -3.09 22.51 -4.86
CA ASP A 24 -2.98 22.67 -3.42
C ASP A 24 -2.55 21.37 -2.72
N LEU A 25 -3.02 20.21 -3.21
CA LEU A 25 -2.60 18.91 -2.69
C LEU A 25 -1.14 18.61 -3.02
N ARG A 26 -0.68 18.93 -4.24
CA ARG A 26 0.72 18.77 -4.64
C ARG A 26 1.66 19.59 -3.76
N PHE A 27 1.30 20.86 -3.51
CA PHE A 27 2.11 21.74 -2.64
C PHE A 27 2.13 21.29 -1.19
N THR A 28 1.03 20.72 -0.70
CA THR A 28 0.91 20.28 0.68
C THR A 28 1.64 18.95 0.93
N ALA A 29 1.71 18.09 -0.08
CA ALA A 29 2.36 16.78 0.01
C ALA A 29 3.89 16.84 0.07
N GLY A 30 4.49 18.03 0.09
CA GLY A 30 5.94 18.19 0.17
C GLY A 30 6.63 17.46 -0.98
N THR A 31 6.74 18.08 -2.13
CA THR A 31 7.20 17.42 -3.37
C THR A 31 8.66 17.01 -3.39
N ASP A 32 9.44 17.38 -2.37
CA ASP A 32 10.89 17.32 -2.40
C ASP A 32 11.41 15.93 -2.02
N GLY A 33 11.11 14.92 -2.80
CA GLY A 33 11.78 13.64 -2.68
C GLY A 33 10.92 12.38 -2.82
N TYR A 34 9.63 12.42 -2.49
CA TYR A 34 8.76 11.23 -2.57
C TYR A 34 8.26 10.93 -3.98
N PHE A 35 7.89 11.97 -4.67
CA PHE A 35 7.49 11.91 -6.07
C PHE A 35 8.34 12.92 -6.82
N PRO A 36 9.58 12.58 -7.16
CA PRO A 36 10.30 13.39 -8.10
C PRO A 36 9.46 13.39 -9.37
N GLY A 37 8.55 14.35 -9.46
CA GLY A 37 7.95 14.70 -10.71
C GLY A 37 9.14 15.06 -11.57
N ASP A 38 9.57 14.15 -12.41
CA ASP A 38 10.42 14.49 -13.48
C ASP A 38 9.58 15.39 -14.39
N GLU A 39 9.60 16.68 -14.08
CA GLU A 39 8.97 17.70 -14.93
C GLU A 39 9.44 17.61 -16.38
N THR A 40 10.58 16.90 -16.61
CA THR A 40 11.14 16.69 -17.93
C THR A 40 10.46 15.56 -18.71
N HIS A 41 9.74 14.65 -18.02
CA HIS A 41 9.03 13.53 -18.66
C HIS A 41 7.65 13.26 -18.03
N PRO A 42 6.75 14.25 -17.94
CA PRO A 42 5.43 14.04 -17.33
C PRO A 42 4.61 12.94 -18.00
N GLN A 43 4.88 12.64 -19.27
CA GLN A 43 4.14 11.63 -20.05
C GLN A 43 4.49 10.19 -19.68
N ASP A 44 5.67 9.93 -19.11
CA ASP A 44 6.10 8.56 -18.75
C ASP A 44 5.43 8.06 -17.46
N PHE A 45 4.82 8.94 -16.68
CA PHE A 45 4.22 8.61 -15.39
C PHE A 45 2.69 8.52 -15.41
N ASP A 46 2.02 8.99 -16.47
CA ASP A 46 0.56 9.15 -16.47
C ASP A 46 -0.20 7.88 -16.84
N LEU A 47 0.44 6.85 -17.38
CA LEU A 47 -0.22 5.68 -17.95
C LEU A 47 0.25 4.38 -17.32
N ILE A 48 -0.73 3.54 -16.95
CA ILE A 48 -0.42 2.18 -16.47
C ILE A 48 0.10 1.27 -17.59
N GLU A 49 -0.18 1.57 -18.84
CA GLU A 49 0.27 0.76 -19.99
C GLU A 49 1.80 0.73 -20.09
N GLY A 50 2.44 1.89 -19.97
CA GLY A 50 3.91 2.02 -19.96
C GLY A 50 4.31 3.25 -19.18
N ASN A 51 5.25 3.07 -18.24
CA ASN A 51 5.77 4.11 -17.38
C ASN A 51 7.16 3.74 -16.87
N ALA A 52 7.84 4.69 -16.21
CA ALA A 52 9.16 4.49 -15.62
C ALA A 52 9.12 3.74 -14.27
N CYS A 53 7.93 3.55 -13.66
CA CYS A 53 7.78 2.84 -12.39
C CYS A 53 8.15 1.36 -12.52
N ALA A 54 8.30 0.67 -11.38
CA ALA A 54 8.57 -0.77 -11.35
C ALA A 54 7.47 -1.58 -12.06
N ILE A 55 6.21 -1.17 -11.93
CA ILE A 55 5.04 -1.88 -12.48
C ILE A 55 4.39 -1.09 -13.61
N SER A 56 4.22 -1.77 -14.75
CA SER A 56 3.37 -1.33 -15.86
C SER A 56 2.85 -2.54 -16.63
N LEU A 57 1.78 -2.37 -17.40
CA LEU A 57 1.24 -3.47 -18.21
C LEU A 57 2.25 -4.00 -19.24
N THR A 58 3.10 -3.12 -19.78
CA THR A 58 4.17 -3.52 -20.70
C THR A 58 5.21 -4.42 -20.01
N LYS A 59 5.61 -4.08 -18.76
CA LYS A 59 6.58 -4.86 -17.97
C LYS A 59 5.99 -6.18 -17.49
N ILE A 60 4.73 -6.21 -17.04
CA ILE A 60 4.02 -7.43 -16.66
C ILE A 60 3.91 -8.39 -17.87
N GLY A 61 3.68 -7.85 -19.06
CA GLY A 61 3.55 -8.64 -20.29
C GLY A 61 2.37 -9.60 -20.24
N LYS A 62 2.65 -10.90 -20.36
CA LYS A 62 1.66 -11.99 -20.34
C LYS A 62 1.69 -12.81 -19.05
N THR A 63 2.43 -12.40 -18.04
CA THR A 63 2.47 -13.08 -16.75
C THR A 63 1.12 -12.93 -16.05
N PRO A 64 0.49 -14.01 -15.57
CA PRO A 64 -0.71 -13.89 -14.73
C PRO A 64 -0.36 -13.09 -13.47
N TRP A 65 -0.98 -11.92 -13.29
CA TRP A 65 -0.54 -10.94 -12.29
C TRP A 65 -1.70 -10.34 -11.51
N ALA A 66 -1.63 -10.39 -10.20
CA ALA A 66 -2.48 -9.62 -9.30
C ALA A 66 -1.60 -8.60 -8.56
N GLN A 67 -1.96 -7.33 -8.67
CA GLN A 67 -1.20 -6.22 -8.11
C GLN A 67 -2.02 -5.42 -7.13
N CYS A 68 -1.49 -5.24 -5.94
CA CYS A 68 -1.95 -4.23 -5.00
C CYS A 68 -1.31 -2.89 -5.38
N PHE A 69 -2.14 -1.95 -5.82
CA PHE A 69 -1.75 -0.57 -6.11
C PHE A 69 -2.07 0.26 -4.88
N ALA A 70 -1.03 0.63 -4.14
CA ALA A 70 -1.18 1.47 -2.97
C ALA A 70 -1.47 2.92 -3.39
N THR A 71 -2.37 3.56 -2.67
CA THR A 71 -2.39 5.01 -2.55
C THR A 71 -1.67 5.34 -1.26
N PHE A 72 -0.46 5.84 -1.38
CA PHE A 72 0.35 6.30 -0.26
C PHE A 72 -0.03 7.74 0.10
N VAL A 73 -0.40 7.96 1.34
CA VAL A 73 -0.70 9.30 1.87
C VAL A 73 0.50 9.78 2.70
N PRO A 74 1.30 10.75 2.21
CA PRO A 74 2.44 11.28 2.95
C PRO A 74 2.07 11.78 4.34
N ASP A 75 2.97 11.62 5.33
CA ASP A 75 2.76 12.08 6.71
C ASP A 75 2.54 13.61 6.80
N GLU A 76 3.04 14.36 5.82
CA GLU A 76 2.92 15.81 5.73
C GLU A 76 1.53 16.29 5.28
N ILE A 77 0.70 15.40 4.71
CA ILE A 77 -0.64 15.78 4.28
C ILE A 77 -1.56 15.85 5.51
N PRO A 78 -2.14 17.03 5.80
CA PRO A 78 -3.12 17.14 6.87
C PRO A 78 -4.30 16.17 6.66
N ALA A 79 -4.79 15.53 7.72
CA ALA A 79 -5.86 14.55 7.65
C ALA A 79 -7.10 15.06 6.89
N VAL A 80 -7.43 16.36 7.01
CA VAL A 80 -8.53 17.01 6.27
C VAL A 80 -8.36 16.95 4.74
N HIS A 81 -7.14 16.82 4.24
CA HIS A 81 -6.83 16.72 2.80
C HIS A 81 -6.50 15.28 2.37
N ALA A 82 -6.15 14.42 3.32
CA ALA A 82 -5.69 13.06 3.06
C ALA A 82 -6.74 12.19 2.34
N ALA A 83 -8.01 12.29 2.75
CA ALA A 83 -9.11 11.57 2.10
C ALA A 83 -9.32 12.01 0.65
N ARG A 84 -9.19 13.32 0.35
CA ARG A 84 -9.30 13.86 -1.01
C ARG A 84 -8.12 13.43 -1.87
N PHE A 85 -6.90 13.45 -1.30
CA PHE A 85 -5.70 12.96 -1.97
C PHE A 85 -5.88 11.49 -2.38
N GLN A 86 -6.22 10.63 -1.43
CA GLN A 86 -6.47 9.21 -1.67
C GLN A 86 -7.53 9.01 -2.76
N ALA A 87 -8.65 9.73 -2.70
CA ALA A 87 -9.73 9.59 -3.66
C ALA A 87 -9.31 9.97 -5.09
N GLN A 88 -8.51 11.00 -5.28
CA GLN A 88 -8.03 11.43 -6.60
C GLN A 88 -7.08 10.41 -7.22
N ILE A 89 -6.10 9.92 -6.45
CA ILE A 89 -5.18 8.88 -6.91
C ILE A 89 -5.93 7.59 -7.27
N MET A 90 -6.80 7.12 -6.38
CA MET A 90 -7.59 5.91 -6.62
C MET A 90 -8.50 6.05 -7.85
N ALA A 91 -9.13 7.21 -8.03
CA ALA A 91 -9.97 7.47 -9.20
C ALA A 91 -9.17 7.43 -10.49
N HIS A 92 -7.96 8.03 -10.51
CA HIS A 92 -7.06 7.96 -11.65
C HIS A 92 -6.69 6.51 -11.96
N MET A 93 -6.21 5.74 -10.98
CA MET A 93 -5.81 4.34 -11.17
C MET A 93 -7.00 3.47 -11.64
N SER A 94 -8.20 3.68 -11.07
CA SER A 94 -9.42 3.00 -11.52
C SER A 94 -9.75 3.32 -12.97
N GLY A 95 -9.58 4.57 -13.37
CA GLY A 95 -9.75 5.03 -14.75
C GLY A 95 -8.75 4.37 -15.70
N GLN A 96 -7.49 4.27 -15.30
CA GLN A 96 -6.46 3.57 -16.07
C GLN A 96 -6.82 2.08 -16.30
N ALA A 97 -7.33 1.40 -15.26
CA ALA A 97 -7.79 0.02 -15.41
C ALA A 97 -9.00 -0.09 -16.34
N MET A 98 -9.90 0.89 -16.35
CA MET A 98 -11.05 0.92 -17.28
C MET A 98 -10.62 1.18 -18.72
N LEU A 99 -9.66 2.07 -18.94
CA LEU A 99 -9.12 2.36 -20.28
C LEU A 99 -8.38 1.16 -20.88
N ASN A 100 -7.77 0.33 -20.03
CA ASN A 100 -7.06 -0.88 -20.40
C ASN A 100 -7.86 -2.17 -20.10
N HIS A 101 -9.18 -2.13 -20.22
CA HIS A 101 -10.10 -3.20 -19.79
C HIS A 101 -9.90 -4.55 -20.49
N ASP A 102 -9.22 -4.57 -21.61
CA ASP A 102 -8.80 -5.78 -22.33
C ASP A 102 -7.64 -6.50 -21.63
N ARG A 103 -6.80 -5.78 -20.87
CA ARG A 103 -5.60 -6.28 -20.20
C ARG A 103 -5.67 -6.22 -18.67
N MET A 104 -6.55 -5.42 -18.09
CA MET A 104 -6.63 -5.13 -16.65
C MET A 104 -8.07 -5.01 -16.20
N VAL A 105 -8.34 -5.32 -14.95
CA VAL A 105 -9.67 -5.16 -14.34
C VAL A 105 -9.57 -4.76 -12.87
N ASN A 106 -10.36 -3.76 -12.47
CA ASN A 106 -10.53 -3.44 -11.05
C ASN A 106 -11.26 -4.59 -10.34
N VAL A 107 -10.65 -5.15 -9.31
CA VAL A 107 -11.27 -6.17 -8.46
C VAL A 107 -11.81 -5.53 -7.19
N ARG A 108 -12.95 -6.02 -6.70
CA ARG A 108 -13.64 -5.49 -5.52
C ARG A 108 -13.68 -6.47 -4.36
N SER A 109 -13.27 -7.70 -4.63
CA SER A 109 -13.21 -8.77 -3.65
C SER A 109 -12.12 -9.78 -4.01
N ALA A 110 -11.68 -10.57 -3.05
CA ALA A 110 -10.72 -11.64 -3.30
C ALA A 110 -11.25 -12.68 -4.32
N SER A 111 -12.57 -12.85 -4.41
CA SER A 111 -13.19 -13.78 -5.38
C SER A 111 -13.01 -13.33 -6.83
N ASP A 112 -12.75 -12.06 -7.11
CA ASP A 112 -12.59 -11.52 -8.45
C ASP A 112 -11.19 -11.77 -9.02
N ILE A 113 -10.19 -12.02 -8.16
CA ILE A 113 -8.78 -12.14 -8.55
C ILE A 113 -8.57 -13.35 -9.48
N ARG A 114 -9.03 -14.55 -9.07
CA ARG A 114 -8.82 -15.77 -9.88
C ARG A 114 -9.51 -15.72 -11.24
N PRO A 115 -10.75 -15.22 -11.38
CA PRO A 115 -11.37 -14.98 -12.69
C PRO A 115 -10.56 -14.02 -13.56
N ALA A 116 -10.09 -12.88 -13.02
CA ALA A 116 -9.27 -11.93 -13.77
C ALA A 116 -8.01 -12.60 -14.37
N LEU A 117 -7.26 -13.34 -13.52
CA LEU A 117 -6.06 -14.06 -13.95
C LEU A 117 -6.38 -15.15 -15.01
N LYS A 118 -7.51 -15.85 -14.87
CA LYS A 118 -7.96 -16.87 -15.84
C LYS A 118 -8.29 -16.24 -17.20
N ASP A 119 -8.84 -15.04 -17.19
CA ASP A 119 -9.17 -14.28 -18.41
C ASP A 119 -7.93 -13.59 -19.01
N GLY A 120 -6.73 -13.82 -18.44
CA GLY A 120 -5.47 -13.23 -18.91
C GLY A 120 -5.33 -11.73 -18.58
N LYS A 121 -6.10 -11.24 -17.63
CA LYS A 121 -6.05 -9.84 -17.20
C LYS A 121 -5.26 -9.67 -15.92
N VAL A 122 -4.63 -8.51 -15.77
CA VAL A 122 -4.05 -8.07 -14.50
C VAL A 122 -5.19 -7.71 -13.53
N ALA A 123 -5.18 -8.32 -12.35
CA ALA A 123 -6.11 -7.95 -11.28
C ALA A 123 -5.60 -6.68 -10.57
N CYS A 124 -6.30 -5.56 -10.75
CA CYS A 124 -6.02 -4.29 -10.09
C CYS A 124 -6.70 -4.27 -8.72
N ILE A 125 -5.91 -4.30 -7.67
CA ILE A 125 -6.36 -4.28 -6.28
C ILE A 125 -6.01 -2.92 -5.69
N HIS A 126 -7.02 -2.16 -5.25
CA HIS A 126 -6.79 -0.88 -4.57
C HIS A 126 -6.46 -1.10 -3.11
N THR A 127 -5.39 -0.47 -2.65
CA THR A 127 -4.95 -0.48 -1.25
C THR A 127 -4.61 0.94 -0.81
N ILE A 128 -4.49 1.15 0.50
CA ILE A 128 -4.10 2.44 1.08
C ILE A 128 -2.90 2.21 1.98
N GLU A 129 -1.90 3.07 1.83
CA GLU A 129 -0.81 3.19 2.78
C GLU A 129 -0.95 4.50 3.55
N ASN A 130 -0.94 4.39 4.89
CA ASN A 130 -1.09 5.53 5.80
C ASN A 130 -2.48 6.19 5.79
N ALA A 131 -3.51 5.46 6.20
CA ALA A 131 -4.90 5.94 6.21
C ALA A 131 -5.22 6.85 7.41
N THR A 132 -4.41 7.88 7.67
CA THR A 132 -4.54 8.81 8.79
C THR A 132 -5.93 9.46 8.90
N PHE A 133 -6.61 9.64 7.76
CA PHE A 133 -7.94 10.24 7.68
C PHE A 133 -9.06 9.40 8.28
N PHE A 134 -8.84 8.12 8.58
CA PHE A 134 -9.81 7.31 9.33
C PHE A 134 -9.98 7.80 10.77
N ALA A 135 -9.01 8.55 11.32
CA ALA A 135 -9.16 9.17 12.62
C ALA A 135 -10.19 10.33 12.62
N GLU A 136 -10.32 11.03 11.50
CA GLU A 136 -11.26 12.14 11.34
C GLU A 136 -12.67 11.63 10.97
N ASP A 137 -12.74 10.64 10.09
CA ASP A 137 -14.00 10.05 9.62
C ASP A 137 -13.87 8.53 9.45
N PRO A 138 -14.13 7.76 10.52
CA PRO A 138 -14.08 6.30 10.47
C PRO A 138 -15.10 5.67 9.51
N ALA A 139 -16.19 6.39 9.15
CA ALA A 139 -17.19 5.88 8.20
C ALA A 139 -16.58 5.68 6.79
N LEU A 140 -15.46 6.34 6.47
CA LEU A 140 -14.76 6.16 5.22
C LEU A 140 -14.23 4.72 5.03
N ILE A 141 -14.03 3.96 6.10
CA ILE A 141 -13.62 2.54 6.01
C ILE A 141 -14.64 1.73 5.21
N GLU A 142 -15.94 1.82 5.58
CA GLU A 142 -17.00 1.13 4.84
C GLU A 142 -17.18 1.67 3.42
N VAL A 143 -17.12 2.99 3.26
CA VAL A 143 -17.25 3.64 1.96
C VAL A 143 -16.15 3.15 1.01
N LEU A 144 -14.89 3.23 1.42
CA LEU A 144 -13.75 2.81 0.59
C LEU A 144 -13.75 1.31 0.33
N LYS A 145 -14.13 0.49 1.32
CA LYS A 145 -14.34 -0.94 1.11
C LYS A 145 -15.41 -1.21 0.05
N SER A 146 -16.52 -0.49 0.07
CA SER A 146 -17.57 -0.61 -0.93
C SER A 146 -17.12 -0.19 -2.33
N LEU A 147 -16.18 0.74 -2.42
CA LEU A 147 -15.55 1.19 -3.67
C LEU A 147 -14.46 0.23 -4.18
N GLY A 148 -14.06 -0.76 -3.38
CA GLY A 148 -13.12 -1.81 -3.78
C GLY A 148 -11.74 -1.72 -3.16
N VAL A 149 -11.52 -0.88 -2.14
CA VAL A 149 -10.29 -0.93 -1.34
C VAL A 149 -10.30 -2.22 -0.52
N LEU A 150 -9.29 -3.05 -0.67
CA LEU A 150 -9.24 -4.35 -0.02
C LEU A 150 -8.31 -4.40 1.19
N MET A 151 -7.34 -3.50 1.28
CA MET A 151 -6.31 -3.49 2.32
C MET A 151 -5.89 -2.06 2.64
N SER A 152 -5.53 -1.81 3.90
CA SER A 152 -5.01 -0.51 4.34
C SER A 152 -4.02 -0.67 5.49
N SER A 153 -2.97 0.17 5.54
CA SER A 153 -2.16 0.39 6.74
C SER A 153 -2.69 1.61 7.51
N LEU A 154 -2.33 1.71 8.80
CA LEU A 154 -2.77 2.76 9.71
C LEU A 154 -1.74 3.88 9.90
N SER A 155 -0.50 3.66 9.49
CA SER A 155 0.59 4.63 9.60
C SER A 155 1.61 4.42 8.50
N TRP A 156 2.48 5.39 8.33
CA TRP A 156 3.74 5.26 7.61
C TRP A 156 4.90 5.29 8.62
N ASN A 157 5.92 6.14 8.45
CA ASN A 157 7.14 6.10 9.27
C ASN A 157 7.00 6.83 10.61
N ALA A 158 6.23 7.92 10.63
CA ALA A 158 6.06 8.76 11.82
C ALA A 158 4.95 8.29 12.76
N GLN A 159 4.78 9.01 13.86
CA GLN A 159 3.63 8.85 14.74
C GLN A 159 2.42 9.57 14.14
N GLY A 160 1.42 8.81 13.75
CA GLY A 160 0.18 9.32 13.21
C GLY A 160 -0.98 9.33 14.20
N PRO A 161 -2.17 9.78 13.79
CA PRO A 161 -3.36 9.84 14.65
C PRO A 161 -3.97 8.47 14.96
N LEU A 162 -3.61 7.41 14.23
CA LEU A 162 -4.11 6.04 14.41
C LEU A 162 -3.07 5.12 15.03
N ALA A 163 -1.86 5.15 14.51
CA ALA A 163 -0.78 4.25 14.87
C ALA A 163 0.57 4.95 14.74
N SER A 164 1.62 4.25 15.11
CA SER A 164 2.98 4.76 15.12
C SER A 164 3.87 3.91 14.23
N GLY A 165 4.59 4.57 13.33
CA GLY A 165 5.52 3.95 12.41
C GLY A 165 6.86 3.58 13.08
N HIS A 166 7.69 2.86 12.33
CA HIS A 166 8.94 2.25 12.83
C HIS A 166 10.00 3.25 13.31
N ASP A 167 9.87 4.54 13.00
CA ASP A 167 10.75 5.59 13.50
C ASP A 167 10.36 6.09 14.91
N THR A 168 9.31 5.55 15.49
CA THR A 168 8.71 6.00 16.75
C THR A 168 8.54 4.87 17.76
N HIS A 169 8.01 5.17 18.95
CA HIS A 169 7.85 4.22 20.06
C HIS A 169 6.48 4.29 20.75
N ALA A 170 5.49 4.97 20.17
CA ALA A 170 4.15 4.95 20.71
C ALA A 170 3.34 3.76 20.17
N GLY A 171 2.37 3.28 20.93
CA GLY A 171 1.43 2.23 20.51
C GLY A 171 0.29 2.77 19.64
N LEU A 172 -0.75 1.94 19.44
CA LEU A 172 -1.99 2.34 18.80
C LEU A 172 -2.70 3.43 19.62
N THR A 173 -3.32 4.36 18.93
CA THR A 173 -4.23 5.30 19.59
C THR A 173 -5.61 4.65 19.81
N THR A 174 -6.48 5.29 20.59
CA THR A 174 -7.87 4.84 20.70
C THR A 174 -8.55 4.79 19.34
N ALA A 175 -8.34 5.82 18.49
CA ALA A 175 -8.86 5.85 17.12
C ALA A 175 -8.27 4.72 16.26
N GLY A 176 -7.00 4.34 16.45
CA GLY A 176 -6.38 3.22 15.75
C GLY A 176 -6.98 1.87 16.14
N ILE A 177 -7.30 1.67 17.41
CA ILE A 177 -7.99 0.44 17.89
C ILE A 177 -9.41 0.37 17.31
N GLU A 178 -10.12 1.49 17.25
CA GLU A 178 -11.44 1.59 16.63
C GLU A 178 -11.36 1.32 15.12
N ALA A 179 -10.39 1.91 14.43
CA ALA A 179 -10.16 1.68 12.99
C ALA A 179 -9.87 0.21 12.68
N LEU A 180 -9.00 -0.47 13.46
CA LEU A 180 -8.75 -1.90 13.34
C LEU A 180 -10.07 -2.70 13.42
N THR A 181 -10.88 -2.41 14.45
CA THR A 181 -12.16 -3.11 14.65
C THR A 181 -13.11 -2.91 13.47
N GLN A 182 -13.23 -1.67 12.98
CA GLN A 182 -14.10 -1.34 11.84
C GLN A 182 -13.59 -1.95 10.53
N MET A 183 -12.27 -1.95 10.29
CA MET A 183 -11.69 -2.62 9.13
C MET A 183 -12.02 -4.11 9.12
N GLU A 184 -11.89 -4.80 10.25
CA GLU A 184 -12.26 -6.21 10.37
C GLU A 184 -13.76 -6.46 10.11
N GLN A 185 -14.63 -5.59 10.62
CA GLN A 185 -16.09 -5.66 10.39
C GLN A 185 -16.43 -5.45 8.92
N ALA A 186 -15.82 -4.46 8.28
CA ALA A 186 -15.99 -4.17 6.86
C ALA A 186 -15.37 -5.25 5.94
N GLY A 187 -14.46 -6.10 6.48
CA GLY A 187 -13.68 -7.06 5.69
C GLY A 187 -12.57 -6.41 4.87
N MET A 188 -12.02 -5.29 5.35
CA MET A 188 -10.79 -4.68 4.85
C MET A 188 -9.61 -5.29 5.60
N VAL A 189 -8.59 -5.74 4.88
CA VAL A 189 -7.40 -6.37 5.46
C VAL A 189 -6.51 -5.29 6.08
N LEU A 190 -6.03 -5.51 7.31
CA LEU A 190 -5.01 -4.65 7.90
C LEU A 190 -3.63 -5.03 7.36
N ASP A 191 -2.87 -4.02 6.94
CA ASP A 191 -1.45 -4.12 6.61
C ASP A 191 -0.63 -3.56 7.77
N VAL A 192 0.24 -4.40 8.35
CA VAL A 192 1.12 -4.01 9.46
C VAL A 192 2.49 -3.52 9.00
N SER A 193 2.72 -3.42 7.68
CA SER A 193 3.92 -2.78 7.16
C SER A 193 4.03 -1.36 7.73
N HIS A 194 5.24 -0.93 8.04
CA HIS A 194 5.58 0.34 8.70
C HIS A 194 5.27 0.44 10.20
N LEU A 195 4.43 -0.40 10.79
CA LEU A 195 4.19 -0.33 12.23
C LEU A 195 5.50 -0.54 13.02
N ASN A 196 5.66 0.20 14.12
CA ASN A 196 6.66 -0.14 15.11
C ASN A 196 6.30 -1.42 15.88
N ASP A 197 7.23 -1.93 16.69
CA ASP A 197 7.02 -3.19 17.42
C ASP A 197 5.86 -3.10 18.41
N GLU A 198 5.70 -1.97 19.10
CA GLU A 198 4.63 -1.72 20.07
C GLU A 198 3.24 -1.78 19.40
N CYS A 199 3.07 -1.12 18.26
CA CYS A 199 1.82 -1.19 17.50
C CYS A 199 1.57 -2.60 16.94
N PHE A 200 2.61 -3.27 16.45
CA PHE A 200 2.49 -4.65 15.97
C PHE A 200 1.97 -5.58 17.08
N ASP A 201 2.57 -5.52 18.28
CA ASP A 201 2.18 -6.35 19.41
C ASP A 201 0.74 -6.06 19.84
N GLU A 202 0.34 -4.78 19.81
CA GLU A 202 -1.04 -4.40 20.11
C GLU A 202 -2.04 -4.88 19.06
N VAL A 203 -1.68 -4.85 17.78
CA VAL A 203 -2.49 -5.46 16.70
C VAL A 203 -2.59 -6.97 16.93
N ALA A 204 -1.46 -7.65 17.15
CA ALA A 204 -1.43 -9.09 17.34
C ALA A 204 -2.30 -9.54 18.54
N ALA A 205 -2.36 -8.73 19.59
CA ALA A 205 -3.18 -9.01 20.78
C ALA A 205 -4.69 -8.79 20.57
N ARG A 206 -5.09 -7.97 19.58
CA ARG A 206 -6.49 -7.52 19.37
C ARG A 206 -7.13 -8.09 18.12
N ALA A 207 -6.33 -8.32 17.07
CA ALA A 207 -6.86 -8.77 15.79
C ALA A 207 -7.60 -10.10 15.92
N THR A 208 -8.77 -10.17 15.30
CA THR A 208 -9.61 -11.37 15.25
C THR A 208 -9.62 -11.99 13.86
N ARG A 209 -9.05 -11.32 12.88
CA ARG A 209 -8.91 -11.75 11.49
C ARG A 209 -7.45 -11.75 11.05
N PRO A 210 -7.11 -12.52 10.00
CA PRO A 210 -5.78 -12.44 9.40
C PRO A 210 -5.42 -11.01 8.99
N PHE A 211 -4.19 -10.61 9.29
CA PHE A 211 -3.57 -9.39 8.82
C PHE A 211 -2.27 -9.72 8.08
N VAL A 212 -1.72 -8.79 7.34
CA VAL A 212 -0.58 -9.01 6.45
C VAL A 212 0.50 -7.96 6.69
N ALA A 213 1.72 -8.26 6.23
CA ALA A 213 2.73 -7.25 5.97
C ALA A 213 2.95 -7.22 4.45
N SER A 214 2.44 -6.20 3.78
CA SER A 214 2.45 -6.15 2.32
C SER A 214 3.86 -6.05 1.73
N HIS A 215 4.80 -5.39 2.44
CA HIS A 215 6.17 -5.15 1.98
C HIS A 215 7.14 -5.01 3.17
N SER A 216 7.57 -6.13 3.73
CA SER A 216 8.51 -6.18 4.85
C SER A 216 9.47 -7.37 4.74
N ASN A 217 10.70 -7.20 5.24
CA ASN A 217 11.75 -8.22 5.16
C ASN A 217 12.12 -8.75 6.54
N SER A 218 13.11 -9.62 6.62
CA SER A 218 13.56 -10.26 7.86
C SER A 218 14.57 -9.37 8.59
N ARG A 219 14.29 -9.04 9.84
CA ARG A 219 15.23 -8.33 10.72
C ARG A 219 16.46 -9.17 11.06
N THR A 220 16.37 -10.49 11.00
CA THR A 220 17.49 -11.39 11.14
C THR A 220 18.47 -11.27 9.96
N VAL A 221 17.99 -10.95 8.76
CA VAL A 221 18.82 -10.75 7.56
C VAL A 221 19.36 -9.32 7.51
N CYS A 222 18.50 -8.33 7.71
CA CYS A 222 18.86 -6.91 7.74
C CYS A 222 18.24 -6.27 8.98
N GLY A 223 19.08 -5.81 9.93
CA GLY A 223 18.74 -5.47 11.30
C GLY A 223 17.98 -4.16 11.49
N VAL A 224 17.37 -3.59 10.45
CA VAL A 224 16.62 -2.33 10.54
C VAL A 224 15.25 -2.54 11.18
N LYS A 225 14.75 -1.54 11.90
CA LYS A 225 13.46 -1.59 12.60
C LYS A 225 12.26 -1.74 11.66
N ARG A 226 12.42 -1.34 10.39
CA ARG A 226 11.38 -1.48 9.35
C ARG A 226 11.08 -2.94 9.03
N ASN A 227 12.04 -3.84 9.29
CA ASN A 227 11.92 -5.27 9.05
C ASN A 227 11.28 -5.99 10.24
N LEU A 228 10.63 -7.11 9.96
CA LEU A 228 9.95 -7.95 10.92
C LEU A 228 10.92 -8.89 11.65
N THR A 229 10.68 -9.09 12.94
CA THR A 229 11.34 -10.17 13.71
C THR A 229 10.79 -11.53 13.28
N ASP A 230 11.54 -12.59 13.61
CA ASP A 230 11.08 -13.97 13.36
C ASP A 230 9.76 -14.28 14.08
N ASP A 231 9.54 -13.71 15.27
CA ASP A 231 8.29 -13.91 16.02
C ASP A 231 7.12 -13.17 15.39
N GLN A 232 7.34 -11.98 14.84
CA GLN A 232 6.32 -11.26 14.06
C GLN A 232 5.95 -12.04 12.79
N PHE A 233 6.92 -12.62 12.08
CA PHE A 233 6.63 -13.53 10.95
C PHE A 233 5.77 -14.72 11.36
N ARG A 234 6.09 -15.37 12.50
CA ARG A 234 5.32 -16.50 13.02
C ARG A 234 3.92 -16.07 13.39
N THR A 235 3.76 -14.91 14.03
CA THR A 235 2.46 -14.35 14.41
C THR A 235 1.58 -14.12 13.18
N ILE A 236 2.10 -13.47 12.12
CA ILE A 236 1.36 -13.26 10.87
C ILE A 236 0.94 -14.60 10.25
N ARG A 237 1.86 -15.56 10.16
CA ARG A 237 1.56 -16.91 9.66
C ARG A 237 0.47 -17.60 10.47
N ASP A 238 0.56 -17.59 11.79
CA ASP A 238 -0.33 -18.32 12.70
C ASP A 238 -1.74 -17.70 12.72
N MET A 239 -1.81 -16.39 12.43
CA MET A 239 -3.08 -15.69 12.16
C MET A 239 -3.64 -15.96 10.75
N GLY A 240 -2.90 -16.69 9.89
CA GLY A 240 -3.32 -16.98 8.51
C GLY A 240 -3.02 -15.88 7.51
N GLY A 241 -2.15 -14.93 7.88
CA GLY A 241 -1.69 -13.85 7.02
C GLY A 241 -0.51 -14.25 6.13
N ILE A 242 -0.03 -13.30 5.35
CA ILE A 242 1.12 -13.43 4.45
C ILE A 242 2.04 -12.22 4.57
N VAL A 243 3.29 -12.39 4.18
CA VAL A 243 4.28 -11.33 4.12
C VAL A 243 4.78 -11.20 2.69
N GLY A 244 4.71 -9.99 2.12
CA GLY A 244 5.35 -9.62 0.86
C GLY A 244 6.75 -9.09 1.10
N LEU A 245 7.65 -9.32 0.15
CA LEU A 245 9.01 -8.80 0.20
C LEU A 245 9.04 -7.32 -0.18
N ASN A 246 9.90 -6.57 0.49
CA ASN A 246 10.24 -5.20 0.15
C ASN A 246 11.56 -5.19 -0.64
N TYR A 247 11.58 -4.53 -1.78
CA TYR A 247 12.76 -4.46 -2.66
C TYR A 247 13.62 -3.22 -2.42
N CYS A 248 13.34 -2.39 -1.41
CA CYS A 248 14.24 -1.32 -1.01
C CYS A 248 15.56 -1.91 -0.50
N SER A 249 16.68 -1.49 -1.11
CA SER A 249 18.01 -2.03 -0.85
C SER A 249 18.42 -1.92 0.61
N GLU A 250 18.04 -0.83 1.27
CA GLU A 250 18.32 -0.56 2.70
C GLU A 250 17.68 -1.58 3.65
N PHE A 251 16.63 -2.29 3.19
CA PHE A 251 15.91 -3.30 3.98
C PHE A 251 16.31 -4.74 3.61
N LEU A 252 17.13 -4.90 2.58
CA LEU A 252 17.58 -6.23 2.09
C LEU A 252 18.92 -6.65 2.66
N SER A 253 19.82 -5.71 2.93
CA SER A 253 21.17 -6.00 3.43
C SER A 253 21.67 -4.89 4.34
N ASN A 254 22.40 -5.26 5.41
CA ASN A 254 23.12 -4.30 6.24
C ASN A 254 24.32 -3.63 5.51
N GLU A 255 24.71 -4.17 4.36
CA GLU A 255 25.80 -3.66 3.53
C GLU A 255 25.28 -2.94 2.28
N ALA A 256 23.97 -2.78 2.15
CA ALA A 256 23.38 -2.11 0.98
C ALA A 256 23.81 -0.64 0.95
N THR A 257 24.36 -0.23 -0.19
CA THR A 257 24.62 1.15 -0.55
C THR A 257 23.80 1.48 -1.80
N ASP A 258 23.58 2.76 -2.10
CA ASP A 258 22.84 3.20 -3.29
C ASP A 258 23.40 2.61 -4.60
N GLU A 259 24.68 2.24 -4.62
CA GLU A 259 25.36 1.62 -5.77
C GLU A 259 24.97 0.13 -5.99
N THR A 260 24.37 -0.54 -4.99
CA THR A 260 23.93 -1.94 -5.10
C THR A 260 22.48 -2.10 -5.51
N ALA A 261 21.76 -1.01 -5.69
CA ALA A 261 20.36 -0.96 -6.09
C ALA A 261 20.12 -0.97 -7.61
N ALA A 262 21.17 -1.15 -8.42
CA ALA A 262 21.13 -1.15 -9.89
C ALA A 262 20.90 -2.54 -10.49
#